data_9d3fb8ec8817b5a610a025dac6eeed51
#
_entry.id   9d3fb8ec8817b5a610a025dac6eeed51
#
_cell.length_a   1.000
_cell.length_b   1.000
_cell.length_c   1.000
_cell.angle_alpha   90.00
_cell.angle_beta   90.00
_cell.angle_gamma   90.00
#
_symmetry.space_group_name_H-M   'P 1'
#
loop_
_entity.id
_entity.type
_entity.pdbx_description
1 polymer ?
#
loop_
_entity_poly.entity_id
_entity_poly.type
_entity_poly.pdbx_seq_one_letter_code
_entity_poly.pdbx_strand_id
1 'polypeptide(L)'
;MKYDDTDILIDTSLLRKIEEKKHRLDSLRPLPKDAIKKLLEDFRLRHTYHSDAIEGNTLTLQETKFVLEQGMTIGGKPLKDHIEARNDAEAFDFMLQLVQKKMPFSQECIQQIHDIVTKGLLKDSGKYRTGNVRITGASITPPSYTKVISLMDDYIHTIKNPPRHPLKKATFIHHQLVLIHPFFDGNGRVARLVTNLFFMQQGYPPIVLKQQDRKTYYRVLHQADNGNLSPLAVFIAKAMNESLQLYLSVFIDEEHLISLKELAQRSPYSQEYLSLRARQGKLDAAKLEQTWYSSMRALKEYVKKMKLS
;
A
#
# COMPACT_ATOMS: atom_id res chain seq x y z
N MET A 1 -0.33 5.12 23.28
CA MET A 1 0.26 3.75 23.20
C MET A 1 1.72 3.90 22.79
N LYS A 2 2.68 3.35 23.51
CA LYS A 2 4.11 3.47 23.12
C LYS A 2 4.36 2.58 21.91
N TYR A 3 4.98 3.16 20.86
CA TYR A 3 5.49 2.41 19.73
C TYR A 3 6.72 1.59 20.19
N ASP A 4 6.61 0.29 20.08
CA ASP A 4 7.73 -0.64 20.19
C ASP A 4 7.70 -1.56 18.99
N ASP A 5 8.81 -1.66 18.26
CA ASP A 5 8.92 -2.48 17.06
C ASP A 5 9.68 -3.78 17.30
N THR A 6 10.10 -4.03 18.55
CA THR A 6 10.85 -5.25 18.91
C THR A 6 10.03 -6.50 18.71
N ASP A 7 8.73 -6.44 19.00
CA ASP A 7 7.80 -7.57 18.87
C ASP A 7 7.24 -7.75 17.46
N ILE A 8 7.52 -6.80 16.53
CA ILE A 8 7.08 -6.92 15.15
C ILE A 8 8.09 -7.75 14.36
N LEU A 9 7.71 -8.97 14.01
CA LEU A 9 8.57 -9.90 13.28
C LEU A 9 8.23 -9.89 11.80
N ILE A 10 9.25 -9.76 10.96
CA ILE A 10 9.19 -9.95 9.50
C ILE A 10 10.28 -10.95 9.16
N ASP A 11 9.97 -11.90 8.28
CA ASP A 11 10.95 -12.89 7.82
C ASP A 11 12.24 -12.22 7.33
N THR A 12 13.38 -12.68 7.84
CA THR A 12 14.69 -12.06 7.56
C THR A 12 15.06 -12.13 6.08
N SER A 13 14.62 -13.17 5.36
CA SER A 13 14.86 -13.30 3.92
C SER A 13 14.05 -12.27 3.12
N LEU A 14 12.82 -11.99 3.54
CA LEU A 14 11.99 -10.96 2.93
C LEU A 14 12.53 -9.55 3.22
N LEU A 15 12.93 -9.28 4.45
CA LEU A 15 13.56 -8.00 4.82
C LEU A 15 14.80 -7.74 3.99
N ARG A 16 15.72 -8.70 3.93
CA ARG A 16 16.94 -8.58 3.14
C ARG A 16 16.66 -8.31 1.67
N LYS A 17 15.69 -9.00 1.05
CA LYS A 17 15.27 -8.72 -0.34
C LYS A 17 14.79 -7.28 -0.53
N ILE A 18 14.01 -6.76 0.41
CA ILE A 18 13.50 -5.39 0.37
C ILE A 18 14.64 -4.38 0.51
N GLU A 19 15.54 -4.59 1.46
CA GLU A 19 16.70 -3.73 1.68
C GLU A 19 17.65 -3.71 0.49
N GLU A 20 17.97 -4.89 -0.10
CA GLU A 20 18.75 -5.00 -1.32
C GLU A 20 18.12 -4.24 -2.49
N LYS A 21 16.81 -4.38 -2.70
CA LYS A 21 16.06 -3.65 -3.74
C LYS A 21 16.04 -2.14 -3.46
N LYS A 22 15.83 -1.76 -2.20
CA LYS A 22 15.83 -0.34 -1.80
C LYS A 22 17.21 0.30 -2.04
N HIS A 23 18.28 -0.38 -1.64
CA HIS A 23 19.65 0.08 -1.89
C HIS A 23 19.92 0.26 -3.38
N ARG A 24 19.50 -0.70 -4.22
CA ARG A 24 19.63 -0.57 -5.68
C ARG A 24 18.82 0.60 -6.24
N LEU A 25 17.58 0.78 -5.78
CA LEU A 25 16.77 1.93 -6.19
C LEU A 25 17.43 3.26 -5.79
N ASP A 26 18.02 3.33 -4.60
CA ASP A 26 18.70 4.53 -4.13
C ASP A 26 19.97 4.84 -4.94
N SER A 27 20.72 3.81 -5.38
CA SER A 27 21.91 3.98 -6.21
C SER A 27 21.60 4.52 -7.62
N LEU A 28 20.34 4.42 -8.06
CA LEU A 28 19.88 4.96 -9.35
C LEU A 28 19.43 6.43 -9.26
N ARG A 29 19.39 7.01 -8.05
CA ARG A 29 18.92 8.39 -7.88
C ARG A 29 19.95 9.42 -8.35
N PRO A 30 19.55 10.54 -8.98
CA PRO A 30 18.16 10.95 -9.23
C PRO A 30 17.52 10.16 -10.39
N LEU A 31 16.29 9.68 -10.19
CA LEU A 31 15.56 8.94 -11.22
C LEU A 31 15.02 9.84 -12.33
N PRO A 32 14.93 9.38 -13.59
CA PRO A 32 14.38 10.14 -14.71
C PRO A 32 12.93 10.58 -14.44
N LYS A 33 12.67 11.88 -14.54
CA LYS A 33 11.38 12.49 -14.16
C LYS A 33 10.19 11.91 -14.93
N ASP A 34 10.33 11.73 -16.25
CA ASP A 34 9.23 11.24 -17.10
C ASP A 34 8.87 9.78 -16.81
N ALA A 35 9.88 8.94 -16.54
CA ALA A 35 9.66 7.55 -16.16
C ALA A 35 8.96 7.44 -14.79
N ILE A 36 9.40 8.27 -13.82
CA ILE A 36 8.74 8.33 -12.49
C ILE A 36 7.31 8.85 -12.63
N LYS A 37 7.04 9.85 -13.46
CA LYS A 37 5.69 10.36 -13.67
C LYS A 37 4.75 9.26 -14.16
N LYS A 38 5.12 8.54 -15.23
CA LYS A 38 4.32 7.43 -15.76
C LYS A 38 4.09 6.33 -14.73
N LEU A 39 5.12 6.00 -13.96
CA LEU A 39 5.03 4.98 -12.91
C LEU A 39 4.09 5.41 -11.78
N LEU A 40 4.15 6.67 -11.34
CA LEU A 40 3.24 7.20 -10.33
C LEU A 40 1.78 7.31 -10.84
N GLU A 41 1.57 7.57 -12.13
CA GLU A 41 0.24 7.52 -12.76
C GLU A 41 -0.35 6.09 -12.70
N ASP A 42 0.45 5.04 -12.97
CA ASP A 42 0.03 3.65 -12.81
C ASP A 42 -0.27 3.31 -11.34
N PHE A 43 0.59 3.73 -10.42
CA PHE A 43 0.35 3.54 -8.97
C PHE A 43 -0.90 4.27 -8.49
N ARG A 44 -1.14 5.48 -8.96
CA ARG A 44 -2.35 6.26 -8.67
C ARG A 44 -3.61 5.51 -9.09
N LEU A 45 -3.66 5.04 -10.33
CA LEU A 45 -4.79 4.26 -10.84
C LEU A 45 -5.00 2.97 -10.04
N ARG A 46 -3.94 2.19 -9.81
CA ARG A 46 -4.03 0.94 -9.06
C ARG A 46 -4.41 1.15 -7.59
N HIS A 47 -3.82 2.18 -6.95
CA HIS A 47 -4.17 2.52 -5.57
C HIS A 47 -5.65 2.85 -5.47
N THR A 48 -6.15 3.77 -6.29
CA THR A 48 -7.56 4.17 -6.32
C THR A 48 -8.47 2.96 -6.50
N TYR A 49 -8.27 2.18 -7.55
CA TYR A 49 -9.09 1.01 -7.79
C TYR A 49 -9.10 0.04 -6.61
N HIS A 50 -7.93 -0.38 -6.15
CA HIS A 50 -7.85 -1.39 -5.10
C HIS A 50 -8.31 -0.87 -3.74
N SER A 51 -7.97 0.36 -3.40
CA SER A 51 -8.35 1.00 -2.13
C SER A 51 -9.87 1.10 -2.00
N ASP A 52 -10.55 1.59 -3.05
CA ASP A 52 -12.00 1.72 -3.05
C ASP A 52 -12.70 0.34 -3.13
N ALA A 53 -12.19 -0.59 -3.93
CA ALA A 53 -12.75 -1.93 -4.03
C ALA A 53 -12.62 -2.75 -2.73
N ILE A 54 -11.61 -2.50 -1.89
CA ILE A 54 -11.53 -3.05 -0.52
C ILE A 54 -12.72 -2.59 0.32
N GLU A 55 -13.18 -1.36 0.15
CA GLU A 55 -14.33 -0.79 0.86
C GLU A 55 -15.69 -1.13 0.20
N GLY A 56 -15.66 -1.81 -0.95
CA GLY A 56 -16.87 -2.32 -1.60
C GLY A 56 -17.32 -1.54 -2.84
N ASN A 57 -16.50 -0.61 -3.35
CA ASN A 57 -16.71 0.03 -4.63
C ASN A 57 -16.78 -1.02 -5.76
N THR A 58 -17.71 -0.84 -6.68
CA THR A 58 -18.06 -1.85 -7.71
C THR A 58 -17.42 -1.61 -9.07
N LEU A 59 -16.68 -0.51 -9.25
CA LEU A 59 -15.95 -0.24 -10.47
C LEU A 59 -14.84 -1.28 -10.68
N THR A 60 -14.65 -1.73 -11.89
CA THR A 60 -13.47 -2.51 -12.30
C THR A 60 -12.27 -1.60 -12.53
N LEU A 61 -11.07 -2.16 -12.64
CA LEU A 61 -9.86 -1.37 -12.94
C LEU A 61 -10.00 -0.57 -14.23
N GLN A 62 -10.59 -1.16 -15.28
CA GLN A 62 -10.81 -0.50 -16.57
C GLN A 62 -11.85 0.63 -16.44
N GLU A 63 -12.93 0.40 -15.72
CA GLU A 63 -13.95 1.42 -15.45
C GLU A 63 -13.38 2.56 -14.61
N THR A 64 -12.59 2.25 -13.58
CA THR A 64 -11.87 3.27 -12.78
C THR A 64 -10.96 4.11 -13.68
N LYS A 65 -10.18 3.47 -14.55
CA LYS A 65 -9.33 4.18 -15.51
C LYS A 65 -10.15 5.12 -16.40
N PHE A 66 -11.26 4.62 -16.94
CA PHE A 66 -12.15 5.41 -17.81
C PHE A 66 -12.74 6.63 -17.07
N VAL A 67 -13.21 6.43 -15.83
CA VAL A 67 -13.74 7.52 -14.98
C VAL A 67 -12.67 8.58 -14.72
N LEU A 68 -11.43 8.18 -14.45
CA LEU A 68 -10.34 9.11 -14.14
C LEU A 68 -9.83 9.86 -15.37
N GLU A 69 -9.75 9.20 -16.53
CA GLU A 69 -9.19 9.78 -17.76
C GLU A 69 -10.24 10.60 -18.55
N GLN A 70 -11.48 10.12 -18.62
CA GLN A 70 -12.54 10.73 -19.42
C GLN A 70 -13.50 11.62 -18.60
N GLY A 71 -13.52 11.50 -17.27
CA GLY A 71 -14.42 12.21 -16.40
C GLY A 71 -15.90 11.80 -16.54
N MET A 72 -16.16 10.67 -17.19
CA MET A 72 -17.49 10.17 -17.49
C MET A 72 -17.94 9.11 -16.51
N THR A 73 -19.25 8.92 -16.38
CA THR A 73 -19.85 7.88 -15.53
C THR A 73 -20.08 6.57 -16.31
N ILE A 74 -20.05 5.46 -15.60
CA ILE A 74 -20.35 4.13 -16.13
C ILE A 74 -21.80 3.77 -15.86
N GLY A 75 -22.54 3.43 -16.90
CA GLY A 75 -23.94 3.01 -16.77
C GLY A 75 -24.09 1.78 -15.86
N GLY A 76 -25.12 1.78 -15.03
CA GLY A 76 -25.41 0.68 -14.09
C GLY A 76 -24.54 0.64 -12.84
N LYS A 77 -23.66 1.63 -12.63
CA LYS A 77 -22.83 1.75 -11.42
C LYS A 77 -23.35 2.90 -10.54
N PRO A 78 -23.28 2.77 -9.20
CA PRO A 78 -23.66 3.84 -8.28
C PRO A 78 -22.85 5.12 -8.52
N LEU A 79 -23.49 6.28 -8.45
CA LEU A 79 -22.79 7.56 -8.55
C LEU A 79 -21.75 7.74 -7.45
N LYS A 80 -22.03 7.19 -6.26
CA LYS A 80 -21.11 7.17 -5.12
C LYS A 80 -19.75 6.57 -5.53
N ASP A 81 -19.75 5.45 -6.26
CA ASP A 81 -18.54 4.76 -6.67
C ASP A 81 -17.64 5.63 -7.56
N HIS A 82 -18.24 6.43 -8.41
CA HIS A 82 -17.50 7.38 -9.28
C HIS A 82 -16.91 8.54 -8.47
N ILE A 83 -17.66 9.05 -7.50
CA ILE A 83 -17.19 10.12 -6.62
C ILE A 83 -16.03 9.61 -5.76
N GLU A 84 -16.13 8.40 -5.19
CA GLU A 84 -15.06 7.76 -4.43
C GLU A 84 -13.79 7.63 -5.25
N ALA A 85 -13.86 7.09 -6.48
CA ALA A 85 -12.71 6.92 -7.34
C ALA A 85 -12.01 8.25 -7.67
N ARG A 86 -12.78 9.30 -7.98
CA ARG A 86 -12.22 10.63 -8.24
C ARG A 86 -11.56 11.22 -6.99
N ASN A 87 -12.22 11.11 -5.85
CA ASN A 87 -11.72 11.62 -4.58
C ASN A 87 -10.45 10.90 -4.14
N ASP A 88 -10.39 9.57 -4.21
CA ASP A 88 -9.20 8.81 -3.82
C ASP A 88 -8.01 9.12 -4.73
N ALA A 89 -8.26 9.29 -6.04
CA ALA A 89 -7.24 9.72 -6.99
C ALA A 89 -6.74 11.15 -6.69
N GLU A 90 -7.63 12.10 -6.37
CA GLU A 90 -7.28 13.47 -5.96
C GLU A 90 -6.49 13.46 -4.64
N ALA A 91 -6.88 12.62 -3.69
CA ALA A 91 -6.17 12.46 -2.43
C ALA A 91 -4.77 11.84 -2.61
N PHE A 92 -4.60 10.93 -3.56
CA PHE A 92 -3.28 10.40 -3.95
C PHE A 92 -2.40 11.51 -4.56
N ASP A 93 -2.94 12.35 -5.44
CA ASP A 93 -2.22 13.51 -6.01
C ASP A 93 -1.82 14.51 -4.91
N PHE A 94 -2.72 14.78 -3.96
CA PHE A 94 -2.42 15.63 -2.81
C PHE A 94 -1.30 15.03 -1.94
N MET A 95 -1.34 13.73 -1.68
CA MET A 95 -0.26 13.01 -0.98
C MET A 95 1.08 13.18 -1.70
N LEU A 96 1.14 13.09 -3.04
CA LEU A 96 2.37 13.35 -3.81
C LEU A 96 2.87 14.77 -3.63
N GLN A 97 1.99 15.76 -3.58
CA GLN A 97 2.37 17.16 -3.32
C GLN A 97 2.98 17.33 -1.93
N LEU A 98 2.43 16.66 -0.90
CA LEU A 98 2.99 16.68 0.46
C LEU A 98 4.41 16.08 0.50
N VAL A 99 4.65 15.00 -0.25
CA VAL A 99 5.97 14.39 -0.39
C VAL A 99 6.95 15.36 -1.07
N GLN A 100 6.56 15.95 -2.20
CA GLN A 100 7.41 16.88 -2.96
C GLN A 100 7.79 18.12 -2.15
N LYS A 101 6.85 18.67 -1.40
CA LYS A 101 7.05 19.85 -0.54
C LYS A 101 7.72 19.52 0.79
N LYS A 102 8.00 18.22 1.06
CA LYS A 102 8.55 17.74 2.33
C LYS A 102 7.74 18.19 3.55
N MET A 103 6.41 18.24 3.38
CA MET A 103 5.52 18.68 4.45
C MET A 103 5.54 17.70 5.62
N PRO A 104 5.71 18.19 6.86
CA PRO A 104 5.71 17.31 8.02
C PRO A 104 4.32 16.71 8.26
N PHE A 105 4.26 15.53 8.86
CA PHE A 105 3.01 14.98 9.34
C PHE A 105 2.37 15.87 10.39
N SER A 106 1.07 16.12 10.25
CA SER A 106 0.26 16.81 11.24
C SER A 106 -1.18 16.28 11.20
N GLN A 107 -1.97 16.62 12.22
CA GLN A 107 -3.39 16.27 12.23
C GLN A 107 -4.12 16.93 11.05
N GLU A 108 -3.81 18.18 10.76
CA GLU A 108 -4.37 18.95 9.65
C GLU A 108 -4.11 18.26 8.30
N CYS A 109 -2.91 17.72 8.11
CA CYS A 109 -2.57 16.94 6.92
C CYS A 109 -3.48 15.72 6.76
N ILE A 110 -3.73 14.97 7.85
CA ILE A 110 -4.60 13.79 7.84
C ILE A 110 -6.06 14.20 7.63
N GLN A 111 -6.50 15.27 8.24
CA GLN A 111 -7.85 15.83 8.06
C GLN A 111 -8.07 16.32 6.62
N GLN A 112 -7.07 16.94 5.99
CA GLN A 112 -7.14 17.36 4.58
C GLN A 112 -7.21 16.13 3.64
N ILE A 113 -6.41 15.08 3.88
CA ILE A 113 -6.53 13.83 3.13
C ILE A 113 -7.96 13.26 3.27
N HIS A 114 -8.49 13.22 4.48
CA HIS A 114 -9.86 12.74 4.72
C HIS A 114 -10.91 13.63 4.04
N ASP A 115 -10.74 14.95 4.09
CA ASP A 115 -11.65 15.89 3.43
C ASP A 115 -11.74 15.61 1.93
N ILE A 116 -10.59 15.41 1.26
CA ILE A 116 -10.57 15.06 -0.16
C ILE A 116 -11.23 13.70 -0.40
N VAL A 117 -10.86 12.66 0.37
CA VAL A 117 -11.41 11.29 0.21
C VAL A 117 -12.93 11.26 0.33
N THR A 118 -13.52 12.08 1.19
CA THR A 118 -14.95 12.03 1.52
C THR A 118 -15.75 13.21 0.97
N LYS A 119 -15.14 14.06 0.16
CA LYS A 119 -15.75 15.25 -0.46
C LYS A 119 -17.03 14.89 -1.24
N GLY A 120 -18.13 15.54 -0.92
CA GLY A 120 -19.42 15.28 -1.54
C GLY A 120 -20.09 13.96 -1.12
N LEU A 121 -19.46 13.18 -0.22
CA LEU A 121 -19.99 11.93 0.33
C LEU A 121 -20.40 12.08 1.78
N LEU A 122 -19.65 12.86 2.56
CA LEU A 122 -19.91 13.09 3.97
C LEU A 122 -20.11 14.58 4.27
N LYS A 123 -21.02 14.85 5.21
CA LYS A 123 -21.31 16.22 5.69
C LYS A 123 -20.16 16.77 6.57
N ASP A 124 -19.51 15.87 7.34
CA ASP A 124 -18.42 16.20 8.26
C ASP A 124 -17.06 15.81 7.68
N SER A 125 -16.88 16.04 6.38
CA SER A 125 -15.61 15.80 5.68
C SER A 125 -14.47 16.58 6.36
N GLY A 126 -13.32 15.94 6.55
CA GLY A 126 -12.15 16.53 7.21
C GLY A 126 -12.24 16.68 8.73
N LYS A 127 -13.37 16.35 9.37
CA LYS A 127 -13.57 16.53 10.81
C LYS A 127 -13.54 15.20 11.55
N TYR A 128 -12.90 15.20 12.73
CA TYR A 128 -12.98 14.04 13.61
C TYR A 128 -14.41 13.82 14.09
N ARG A 129 -14.74 12.54 14.30
CA ARG A 129 -16.06 12.14 14.77
C ARG A 129 -16.39 12.70 16.16
N THR A 130 -17.63 13.10 16.31
CA THR A 130 -18.22 13.61 17.55
C THR A 130 -19.09 12.59 18.27
N GLY A 131 -19.07 11.33 17.81
CA GLY A 131 -19.83 10.22 18.37
C GLY A 131 -19.04 8.92 18.32
N ASN A 132 -19.49 7.92 19.09
CA ASN A 132 -18.92 6.59 19.07
C ASN A 132 -19.36 5.84 17.80
N VAL A 133 -18.46 4.98 17.29
CA VAL A 133 -18.68 4.16 16.11
C VAL A 133 -18.37 2.69 16.41
N ARG A 134 -18.88 1.81 15.55
CA ARG A 134 -18.49 0.40 15.48
C ARG A 134 -17.96 0.09 14.11
N ILE A 135 -16.88 -0.68 14.04
CA ILE A 135 -16.33 -1.15 12.77
C ILE A 135 -17.00 -2.49 12.46
N THR A 136 -17.73 -2.56 11.36
CA THR A 136 -18.41 -3.80 10.94
C THR A 136 -17.37 -4.90 10.68
N GLY A 137 -17.53 -6.04 11.36
CA GLY A 137 -16.62 -7.18 11.22
C GLY A 137 -15.32 -7.09 12.04
N ALA A 138 -15.07 -6.00 12.78
CA ALA A 138 -13.95 -5.93 13.70
C ALA A 138 -14.31 -6.56 15.08
N SER A 139 -13.29 -7.13 15.73
CA SER A 139 -13.42 -7.70 17.08
C SER A 139 -13.32 -6.67 18.18
N ILE A 140 -12.82 -5.50 17.86
CA ILE A 140 -12.59 -4.41 18.82
C ILE A 140 -13.55 -3.25 18.55
N THR A 141 -13.82 -2.50 19.60
CA THR A 141 -14.54 -1.24 19.51
C THR A 141 -13.54 -0.09 19.51
N PRO A 142 -13.62 0.84 18.54
CA PRO A 142 -12.77 2.03 18.53
C PRO A 142 -12.87 2.80 19.85
N PRO A 143 -11.84 3.54 20.26
CA PRO A 143 -11.85 4.37 21.45
C PRO A 143 -13.05 5.33 21.48
N SER A 144 -13.46 5.80 22.69
CA SER A 144 -14.46 6.87 22.79
C SER A 144 -14.05 8.08 21.95
N TYR A 145 -15.03 8.72 21.30
CA TYR A 145 -14.79 9.93 20.51
C TYR A 145 -14.11 11.04 21.31
N THR A 146 -14.36 11.11 22.62
CA THR A 146 -13.73 12.09 23.53
C THR A 146 -12.21 11.95 23.62
N LYS A 147 -11.67 10.78 23.27
CA LYS A 147 -10.22 10.47 23.28
C LYS A 147 -9.55 10.65 21.93
N VAL A 148 -10.32 10.88 20.85
CA VAL A 148 -9.79 10.90 19.49
C VAL A 148 -8.69 11.95 19.33
N ILE A 149 -8.90 13.18 19.81
CA ILE A 149 -7.93 14.27 19.66
C ILE A 149 -6.60 13.89 20.32
N SER A 150 -6.62 13.47 21.59
CA SER A 150 -5.39 13.11 22.30
C SER A 150 -4.68 11.90 21.69
N LEU A 151 -5.44 10.91 21.20
CA LEU A 151 -4.85 9.76 20.52
C LEU A 151 -4.24 10.13 19.16
N MET A 152 -4.80 11.11 18.47
CA MET A 152 -4.22 11.63 17.23
C MET A 152 -2.99 12.50 17.49
N ASP A 153 -2.90 13.21 18.63
CA ASP A 153 -1.67 13.89 19.07
C ASP A 153 -0.54 12.87 19.31
N ASP A 154 -0.82 11.80 20.06
CA ASP A 154 0.13 10.70 20.30
C ASP A 154 0.54 10.02 19.01
N TYR A 155 -0.42 9.81 18.09
CA TYR A 155 -0.19 9.23 16.78
C TYR A 155 0.79 10.06 15.94
N ILE A 156 0.56 11.37 15.84
CA ILE A 156 1.45 12.30 15.13
C ILE A 156 2.83 12.37 15.78
N HIS A 157 2.89 12.42 17.12
CA HIS A 157 4.16 12.37 17.83
C HIS A 157 4.94 11.10 17.49
N THR A 158 4.27 9.95 17.46
CA THR A 158 4.89 8.68 17.10
C THR A 158 5.40 8.69 15.66
N ILE A 159 4.66 9.23 14.69
CA ILE A 159 5.10 9.32 13.30
C ILE A 159 6.37 10.16 13.17
N LYS A 160 6.45 11.29 13.86
CA LYS A 160 7.60 12.21 13.79
C LYS A 160 8.90 11.63 14.34
N ASN A 161 8.82 10.67 15.26
CA ASN A 161 10.01 10.01 15.78
C ASN A 161 10.68 9.17 14.69
N PRO A 162 12.02 9.17 14.55
CA PRO A 162 12.71 8.38 13.55
C PRO A 162 12.41 6.88 13.70
N PRO A 163 12.15 6.15 12.62
CA PRO A 163 11.92 4.72 12.69
C PRO A 163 13.22 3.95 12.92
N ARG A 164 13.19 2.91 13.75
CA ARG A 164 14.24 1.89 13.74
C ARG A 164 14.21 1.09 12.44
N HIS A 165 12.99 0.77 12.00
CA HIS A 165 12.78 0.10 10.71
C HIS A 165 11.52 0.63 10.02
N PRO A 166 11.62 1.21 8.79
CA PRO A 166 10.49 1.86 8.11
C PRO A 166 9.27 0.95 7.92
N LEU A 167 9.46 -0.33 7.56
CA LEU A 167 8.33 -1.27 7.37
C LEU A 167 7.56 -1.53 8.67
N LYS A 168 8.27 -1.74 9.77
CA LYS A 168 7.63 -1.97 11.08
C LYS A 168 6.86 -0.74 11.52
N LYS A 169 7.45 0.44 11.36
CA LYS A 169 6.80 1.70 11.71
C LYS A 169 5.59 1.99 10.83
N ALA A 170 5.67 1.76 9.52
CA ALA A 170 4.54 1.90 8.61
C ALA A 170 3.38 0.97 9.01
N THR A 171 3.70 -0.27 9.44
CA THR A 171 2.70 -1.21 9.97
C THR A 171 1.99 -0.66 11.19
N PHE A 172 2.75 -0.13 12.14
CA PHE A 172 2.18 0.50 13.34
C PHE A 172 1.31 1.72 12.98
N ILE A 173 1.80 2.61 12.12
CA ILE A 173 1.09 3.79 11.63
C ILE A 173 -0.24 3.37 10.99
N HIS A 174 -0.20 2.39 10.10
CA HIS A 174 -1.40 1.87 9.43
C HIS A 174 -2.43 1.35 10.43
N HIS A 175 -2.01 0.43 11.30
CA HIS A 175 -2.89 -0.19 12.29
C HIS A 175 -3.46 0.82 13.27
N GLN A 176 -2.63 1.73 13.80
CA GLN A 176 -3.10 2.71 14.79
C GLN A 176 -4.17 3.65 14.24
N LEU A 177 -4.04 4.10 12.97
CA LEU A 177 -5.08 4.95 12.38
C LEU A 177 -6.39 4.18 12.20
N VAL A 178 -6.32 2.92 11.77
CA VAL A 178 -7.50 2.05 11.68
C VAL A 178 -8.12 1.81 13.06
N LEU A 179 -7.31 1.61 14.10
CA LEU A 179 -7.74 1.36 15.48
C LEU A 179 -8.37 2.59 16.14
N ILE A 180 -7.73 3.77 16.04
CA ILE A 180 -8.27 5.03 16.55
C ILE A 180 -9.60 5.35 15.86
N HIS A 181 -9.67 5.07 14.56
CA HIS A 181 -10.86 5.29 13.73
C HIS A 181 -11.40 6.70 13.88
N PRO A 182 -10.57 7.73 13.58
CA PRO A 182 -10.86 9.10 13.99
C PRO A 182 -12.05 9.74 13.27
N PHE A 183 -12.55 9.17 12.19
CA PHE A 183 -13.63 9.70 11.35
C PHE A 183 -14.86 8.78 11.38
N PHE A 184 -16.00 9.29 10.92
CA PHE A 184 -17.24 8.49 10.82
C PHE A 184 -17.16 7.44 9.69
N ASP A 185 -16.47 7.76 8.57
CA ASP A 185 -16.22 6.85 7.44
C ASP A 185 -14.88 7.23 6.78
N GLY A 186 -14.39 6.46 5.79
CA GLY A 186 -13.17 6.75 5.04
C GLY A 186 -11.86 6.42 5.76
N ASN A 187 -11.90 5.92 6.99
CA ASN A 187 -10.69 5.65 7.79
C ASN A 187 -9.72 4.66 7.11
N GLY A 188 -10.24 3.62 6.43
CA GLY A 188 -9.42 2.64 5.71
C GLY A 188 -8.67 3.27 4.54
N ARG A 189 -9.34 4.09 3.73
CA ARG A 189 -8.74 4.83 2.59
C ARG A 189 -7.66 5.79 3.09
N VAL A 190 -7.97 6.58 4.12
CA VAL A 190 -7.01 7.50 4.75
C VAL A 190 -5.81 6.74 5.31
N ALA A 191 -6.00 5.60 6.00
CA ALA A 191 -4.90 4.82 6.54
C ALA A 191 -3.95 4.31 5.44
N ARG A 192 -4.47 3.88 4.29
CA ARG A 192 -3.65 3.46 3.15
C ARG A 192 -2.86 4.62 2.54
N LEU A 193 -3.48 5.80 2.38
CA LEU A 193 -2.81 7.02 1.90
C LEU A 193 -1.74 7.52 2.87
N VAL A 194 -2.03 7.57 4.17
CA VAL A 194 -1.06 7.99 5.21
C VAL A 194 0.13 7.04 5.29
N THR A 195 -0.11 5.74 5.12
CA THR A 195 0.96 4.73 5.05
C THR A 195 1.86 4.97 3.84
N ASN A 196 1.28 5.28 2.68
CA ASN A 196 2.02 5.62 1.46
C ASN A 196 2.78 6.94 1.61
N LEU A 197 2.17 7.97 2.21
CA LEU A 197 2.86 9.23 2.52
C LEU A 197 4.11 8.97 3.37
N PHE A 198 3.97 8.16 4.42
CA PHE A 198 5.11 7.79 5.28
C PHE A 198 6.21 7.08 4.48
N PHE A 199 5.88 6.05 3.69
CA PHE A 199 6.86 5.33 2.89
C PHE A 199 7.60 6.25 1.91
N MET A 200 6.88 7.10 1.21
CA MET A 200 7.47 7.99 0.22
C MET A 200 8.36 9.05 0.86
N GLN A 201 8.03 9.56 2.04
CA GLN A 201 8.91 10.44 2.82
C GLN A 201 10.18 9.73 3.34
N GLN A 202 10.13 8.41 3.50
CA GLN A 202 11.32 7.58 3.79
C GLN A 202 12.07 7.15 2.52
N GLY A 203 11.69 7.68 1.35
CA GLY A 203 12.34 7.37 0.07
C GLY A 203 11.97 6.01 -0.52
N TYR A 204 10.94 5.35 0.01
CA TYR A 204 10.37 4.13 -0.59
C TYR A 204 9.32 4.48 -1.65
N PRO A 205 9.02 3.58 -2.60
CA PRO A 205 7.86 3.75 -3.47
C PRO A 205 6.54 3.60 -2.69
N PRO A 206 5.41 4.07 -3.24
CA PRO A 206 4.10 3.75 -2.68
C PRO A 206 3.79 2.26 -2.83
N ILE A 207 2.94 1.72 -1.96
CA ILE A 207 2.43 0.35 -2.04
C ILE A 207 0.97 0.32 -2.46
N VAL A 208 0.55 -0.79 -3.04
CA VAL A 208 -0.85 -1.08 -3.36
C VAL A 208 -1.29 -2.31 -2.58
N LEU A 209 -2.24 -2.15 -1.65
CA LEU A 209 -2.92 -3.26 -1.00
C LEU A 209 -4.05 -3.71 -1.91
N LYS A 210 -4.03 -4.98 -2.35
CA LYS A 210 -4.88 -5.45 -3.44
C LYS A 210 -6.25 -5.94 -2.96
N GLN A 211 -7.29 -5.64 -3.71
CA GLN A 211 -8.66 -6.06 -3.44
C GLN A 211 -8.80 -7.59 -3.36
N GLN A 212 -8.08 -8.35 -4.19
CA GLN A 212 -8.10 -9.81 -4.12
C GLN A 212 -7.57 -10.36 -2.80
N ASP A 213 -6.76 -9.59 -2.08
CA ASP A 213 -6.22 -9.94 -0.76
C ASP A 213 -7.08 -9.41 0.40
N ARG A 214 -8.28 -8.86 0.11
CA ARG A 214 -9.18 -8.24 1.09
C ARG A 214 -9.44 -9.13 2.31
N LYS A 215 -9.74 -10.41 2.11
CA LYS A 215 -9.96 -11.36 3.21
C LYS A 215 -8.70 -11.53 4.09
N THR A 216 -7.53 -11.61 3.46
CA THR A 216 -6.26 -11.69 4.18
C THR A 216 -5.97 -10.40 4.93
N TYR A 217 -6.20 -9.24 4.31
CA TYR A 217 -6.01 -7.93 4.91
C TYR A 217 -6.84 -7.76 6.20
N TYR A 218 -8.15 -8.05 6.16
CA TYR A 218 -8.97 -7.98 7.38
C TYR A 218 -8.57 -9.00 8.44
N ARG A 219 -8.16 -10.20 8.05
CA ARG A 219 -7.68 -11.22 8.98
C ARG A 219 -6.40 -10.76 9.71
N VAL A 220 -5.44 -10.16 9.00
CA VAL A 220 -4.19 -9.69 9.64
C VAL A 220 -4.41 -8.41 10.45
N LEU A 221 -5.38 -7.57 10.10
CA LEU A 221 -5.84 -6.46 10.95
C LEU A 221 -6.43 -6.99 12.25
N HIS A 222 -7.31 -7.99 12.19
CA HIS A 222 -7.87 -8.62 13.39
C HIS A 222 -6.78 -9.22 14.29
N GLN A 223 -5.72 -9.81 13.72
CA GLN A 223 -4.58 -10.29 14.52
C GLN A 223 -3.82 -9.12 15.16
N ALA A 224 -3.66 -8.02 14.45
CA ALA A 224 -3.04 -6.80 14.97
C ALA A 224 -3.86 -6.16 16.09
N ASP A 225 -5.20 -6.17 15.98
CA ASP A 225 -6.14 -5.74 17.02
C ASP A 225 -5.95 -6.52 18.34
N ASN A 226 -5.56 -7.78 18.24
CA ASN A 226 -5.24 -8.65 19.38
C ASN A 226 -3.75 -8.59 19.81
N GLY A 227 -3.01 -7.57 19.35
CA GLY A 227 -1.63 -7.30 19.76
C GLY A 227 -0.56 -7.95 18.88
N ASN A 228 -0.92 -8.78 17.88
CA ASN A 228 0.06 -9.40 16.99
C ASN A 228 0.16 -8.66 15.65
N LEU A 229 1.05 -7.68 15.58
CA LEU A 229 1.31 -6.86 14.38
C LEU A 229 2.13 -7.59 13.29
N SER A 230 2.81 -8.68 13.63
CA SER A 230 3.73 -9.36 12.70
C SER A 230 3.07 -9.83 11.40
N PRO A 231 1.86 -10.43 11.39
CA PRO A 231 1.19 -10.81 10.15
C PRO A 231 0.85 -9.62 9.23
N LEU A 232 0.44 -8.48 9.82
CA LEU A 232 0.20 -7.25 9.06
C LEU A 232 1.51 -6.69 8.51
N ALA A 233 2.60 -6.74 9.28
CA ALA A 233 3.92 -6.32 8.83
C ALA A 233 4.41 -7.14 7.64
N VAL A 234 4.23 -8.46 7.68
CA VAL A 234 4.55 -9.34 6.53
C VAL A 234 3.67 -9.02 5.32
N PHE A 235 2.39 -8.71 5.53
CA PHE A 235 1.47 -8.34 4.45
C PHE A 235 1.92 -7.04 3.76
N ILE A 236 2.24 -5.99 4.52
CA ILE A 236 2.76 -4.71 4.03
C ILE A 236 4.14 -4.89 3.37
N ALA A 237 5.03 -5.70 3.97
CA ALA A 237 6.35 -5.98 3.42
C ALA A 237 6.28 -6.66 2.05
N LYS A 238 5.34 -7.59 1.84
CA LYS A 238 5.11 -8.21 0.52
C LYS A 238 4.67 -7.18 -0.52
N ALA A 239 3.75 -6.26 -0.17
CA ALA A 239 3.35 -5.18 -1.05
C ALA A 239 4.53 -4.24 -1.38
N MET A 240 5.38 -3.93 -0.40
CA MET A 240 6.61 -3.14 -0.62
C MET A 240 7.60 -3.85 -1.53
N ASN A 241 7.82 -5.16 -1.32
CA ASN A 241 8.71 -5.94 -2.18
C ASN A 241 8.25 -5.90 -3.64
N GLU A 242 6.95 -6.01 -3.88
CA GLU A 242 6.36 -5.90 -5.22
C GLU A 242 6.52 -4.49 -5.81
N SER A 243 6.26 -3.44 -5.03
CA SER A 243 6.43 -2.06 -5.48
C SER A 243 7.87 -1.75 -5.86
N LEU A 244 8.84 -2.18 -5.06
CA LEU A 244 10.26 -2.03 -5.38
C LEU A 244 10.64 -2.77 -6.66
N GLN A 245 10.09 -3.96 -6.88
CA GLN A 245 10.32 -4.73 -8.10
C GLN A 245 9.77 -4.01 -9.33
N LEU A 246 8.56 -3.42 -9.25
CA LEU A 246 7.99 -2.60 -10.31
C LEU A 246 8.86 -1.38 -10.62
N TYR A 247 9.33 -0.68 -9.59
CA TYR A 247 10.23 0.46 -9.79
C TYR A 247 11.53 0.04 -10.49
N LEU A 248 12.21 -0.98 -9.99
CA LEU A 248 13.47 -1.44 -10.57
C LEU A 248 13.31 -1.93 -12.01
N SER A 249 12.17 -2.55 -12.35
CA SER A 249 11.90 -3.04 -13.72
C SER A 249 11.82 -1.94 -14.77
N VAL A 250 11.56 -0.70 -14.35
CA VAL A 250 11.51 0.45 -15.28
C VAL A 250 12.90 1.02 -15.56
N PHE A 251 13.87 0.83 -14.64
CA PHE A 251 15.17 1.48 -14.71
C PHE A 251 16.35 0.54 -14.97
N ILE A 252 16.15 -0.78 -14.85
CA ILE A 252 17.21 -1.78 -15.00
C ILE A 252 16.74 -2.87 -15.96
N ASP A 253 17.37 -3.02 -17.10
CA ASP A 253 16.99 -4.00 -18.13
C ASP A 253 16.94 -5.45 -17.60
N GLU A 254 17.92 -5.85 -16.78
CA GLU A 254 17.95 -7.18 -16.18
C GLU A 254 16.81 -7.44 -15.18
N GLU A 255 16.18 -6.38 -14.66
CA GLU A 255 15.01 -6.42 -13.78
C GLU A 255 13.69 -6.30 -14.56
N HIS A 256 13.76 -6.15 -15.89
CA HIS A 256 12.55 -6.06 -16.71
C HIS A 256 11.62 -7.23 -16.44
N LEU A 257 10.37 -6.92 -16.13
CA LEU A 257 9.36 -7.92 -15.77
C LEU A 257 8.77 -8.53 -17.02
N ILE A 258 8.95 -9.84 -17.17
CA ILE A 258 8.31 -10.65 -18.21
C ILE A 258 7.36 -11.66 -17.56
N SER A 259 6.34 -12.09 -18.28
CA SER A 259 5.40 -13.09 -17.77
C SER A 259 6.12 -14.40 -17.47
N LEU A 260 5.63 -15.17 -16.46
CA LEU A 260 6.24 -16.49 -16.19
C LEU A 260 6.10 -17.44 -17.38
N LYS A 261 5.13 -17.22 -18.27
CA LYS A 261 5.02 -17.95 -19.54
C LYS A 261 6.22 -17.67 -20.44
N GLU A 262 6.58 -16.41 -20.61
CA GLU A 262 7.75 -15.99 -21.40
C GLU A 262 9.06 -16.40 -20.71
N LEU A 263 9.15 -16.28 -19.39
CA LEU A 263 10.31 -16.71 -18.62
C LEU A 263 10.56 -18.21 -18.75
N ALA A 264 9.49 -19.02 -18.79
CA ALA A 264 9.58 -20.46 -19.03
C ALA A 264 10.20 -20.80 -20.41
N GLN A 265 9.85 -20.03 -21.45
CA GLN A 265 10.46 -20.22 -22.78
C GLN A 265 11.96 -19.92 -22.83
N ARG A 266 12.46 -19.12 -21.90
CA ARG A 266 13.86 -18.70 -21.79
C ARG A 266 14.65 -19.49 -20.71
N SER A 267 14.06 -20.57 -20.18
CA SER A 267 14.64 -21.35 -19.08
C SER A 267 14.27 -22.83 -19.19
N PRO A 268 14.98 -23.74 -18.48
CA PRO A 268 14.63 -25.15 -18.45
C PRO A 268 13.41 -25.48 -17.57
N TYR A 269 12.73 -24.48 -17.02
CA TYR A 269 11.62 -24.66 -16.07
C TYR A 269 10.28 -24.45 -16.74
N SER A 270 9.25 -25.26 -16.38
CA SER A 270 7.88 -25.04 -16.85
C SER A 270 7.26 -23.83 -16.16
N GLN A 271 6.23 -23.26 -16.81
CA GLN A 271 5.45 -22.15 -16.24
C GLN A 271 4.81 -22.52 -14.90
N GLU A 272 4.30 -23.76 -14.77
CA GLU A 272 3.67 -24.28 -13.55
C GLU A 272 4.69 -24.33 -12.40
N TYR A 273 5.89 -24.81 -12.66
CA TYR A 273 6.97 -24.84 -11.70
C TYR A 273 7.34 -23.44 -11.23
N LEU A 274 7.57 -22.51 -12.16
CA LEU A 274 7.88 -21.11 -11.83
C LEU A 274 6.75 -20.44 -11.04
N SER A 275 5.49 -20.71 -11.42
CA SER A 275 4.31 -20.20 -10.70
C SER A 275 4.20 -20.76 -9.28
N LEU A 276 4.54 -22.03 -9.08
CA LEU A 276 4.62 -22.64 -7.74
C LEU A 276 5.70 -21.95 -6.89
N ARG A 277 6.88 -21.72 -7.48
CA ARG A 277 8.00 -21.08 -6.76
C ARG A 277 7.72 -19.61 -6.45
N ALA A 278 7.02 -18.89 -7.33
CA ALA A 278 6.54 -17.54 -7.09
C ALA A 278 5.54 -17.50 -5.91
N ARG A 279 4.54 -18.39 -5.90
CA ARG A 279 3.56 -18.51 -4.79
C ARG A 279 4.23 -18.83 -3.45
N GLN A 280 5.27 -19.65 -3.46
CA GLN A 280 6.06 -19.99 -2.27
C GLN A 280 7.02 -18.87 -1.83
N GLY A 281 7.15 -17.77 -2.58
CA GLY A 281 8.11 -16.70 -2.32
C GLY A 281 9.57 -17.10 -2.57
N LYS A 282 9.81 -18.27 -3.15
CA LYS A 282 11.16 -18.76 -3.49
C LYS A 282 11.72 -18.08 -4.73
N LEU A 283 10.90 -17.91 -5.77
CA LEU A 283 11.20 -17.05 -6.91
C LEU A 283 10.68 -15.64 -6.59
N ASP A 284 11.54 -14.64 -6.77
CA ASP A 284 11.15 -13.25 -6.64
C ASP A 284 10.27 -12.86 -7.85
N ALA A 285 9.00 -12.61 -7.60
CA ALA A 285 7.99 -12.41 -8.62
C ALA A 285 6.90 -11.45 -8.12
N ALA A 286 6.30 -10.71 -9.03
CA ALA A 286 5.15 -9.85 -8.79
C ALA A 286 3.90 -10.42 -9.48
N LYS A 287 2.75 -10.36 -8.80
CA LYS A 287 1.48 -10.73 -9.40
C LYS A 287 0.74 -9.46 -9.81
N LEU A 288 0.72 -9.15 -11.11
CA LEU A 288 -0.02 -8.03 -11.67
C LEU A 288 -1.35 -8.56 -12.21
N GLU A 289 -2.45 -8.08 -11.65
CA GLU A 289 -3.78 -8.62 -11.92
C GLU A 289 -3.85 -10.15 -11.71
N GLN A 290 -4.06 -10.92 -12.75
CA GLN A 290 -4.15 -12.38 -12.70
C GLN A 290 -2.84 -13.08 -13.11
N THR A 291 -1.85 -12.32 -13.60
CA THR A 291 -0.62 -12.87 -14.20
C THR A 291 0.59 -12.67 -13.29
N TRP A 292 1.40 -13.71 -13.17
CA TRP A 292 2.69 -13.64 -12.49
C TRP A 292 3.78 -13.18 -13.45
N TYR A 293 4.61 -12.25 -12.98
CA TYR A 293 5.78 -11.70 -13.66
C TYR A 293 7.02 -11.89 -12.80
N SER A 294 8.16 -12.08 -13.46
CA SER A 294 9.47 -12.08 -12.82
C SER A 294 10.52 -11.58 -13.81
N SER A 295 11.77 -11.44 -13.36
CA SER A 295 12.87 -11.00 -14.21
C SER A 295 13.90 -12.12 -14.45
N MET A 296 14.71 -11.98 -15.49
CA MET A 296 15.83 -12.88 -15.75
C MET A 296 16.83 -12.89 -14.60
N ARG A 297 17.03 -11.77 -13.94
CA ARG A 297 17.87 -11.67 -12.75
C ARG A 297 17.31 -12.51 -11.60
N ALA A 298 16.02 -12.33 -11.30
CA ALA A 298 15.36 -13.10 -10.23
C ALA A 298 15.47 -14.62 -10.46
N LEU A 299 15.36 -15.05 -11.73
CA LEU A 299 15.54 -16.44 -12.10
C LEU A 299 16.98 -16.90 -11.87
N LYS A 300 17.99 -16.13 -12.32
CA LYS A 300 19.42 -16.44 -12.09
C LYS A 300 19.73 -16.57 -10.60
N GLU A 301 19.23 -15.65 -9.77
CA GLU A 301 19.40 -15.70 -8.32
C GLU A 301 18.74 -16.93 -7.70
N TYR A 302 17.53 -17.27 -8.14
CA TYR A 302 16.82 -18.48 -7.72
C TYR A 302 17.64 -19.75 -8.02
N VAL A 303 18.11 -19.88 -9.27
CA VAL A 303 18.93 -21.04 -9.69
C VAL A 303 20.23 -21.16 -8.90
N LYS A 304 20.90 -20.02 -8.65
CA LYS A 304 22.12 -20.00 -7.84
C LYS A 304 21.87 -20.51 -6.42
N LYS A 305 20.76 -20.11 -5.80
CA LYS A 305 20.38 -20.60 -4.45
C LYS A 305 20.07 -22.09 -4.43
N MET A 306 19.42 -22.61 -5.49
CA MET A 306 19.11 -24.04 -5.59
C MET A 306 20.34 -24.94 -5.80
N LYS A 307 21.45 -24.40 -6.33
CA LYS A 307 22.72 -25.14 -6.49
C LYS A 307 23.55 -25.14 -5.21
N LEU A 308 23.22 -24.29 -4.24
CA LEU A 308 23.93 -24.15 -2.97
C LEU A 308 23.20 -24.83 -1.78
N SER A 309 21.98 -25.29 -2.01
CA SER A 309 21.13 -26.04 -1.07
C SER A 309 21.13 -27.54 -1.43
#